data_598d5d44ed5f9246190d919c4dd471d7
#
_entry.id   598d5d44ed5f9246190d919c4dd471d7
#
_cell.length_a   1.000
_cell.length_b   1.000
_cell.length_c   1.000
_cell.angle_alpha   90.00
_cell.angle_beta   90.00
_cell.angle_gamma   90.00
#
_symmetry.space_group_name_H-M   'P 1'
#
loop_
_entity.id
_entity.type
_entity.pdbx_description
1 polymer ?
#
loop_
_entity_poly.entity_id
_entity_poly.type
_entity_poly.pdbx_seq_one_letter_code
_entity_poly.pdbx_strand_id
1 'polypeptide(L)'
;MALVKLNEAKEYLRVDAADEDAMIDTLINTAGRLCVDVARLTDDKWEAVNSEVEDVSLTPIRETMKVAILYTIGYLFEHREEADHHGLTLTLRSILFAIREGVV
;
A
#
# COMPACT_ATOMS: atom_id res chain seq x y z
N MET A 1 2.41 4.71 9.16
CA MET A 1 2.01 3.29 8.94
C MET A 1 3.19 2.39 9.29
N ALA A 2 2.95 1.31 10.03
CA ALA A 2 4.04 0.41 10.42
C ALA A 2 4.57 -0.43 9.26
N LEU A 3 3.68 -0.88 8.37
CA LEU A 3 4.07 -1.73 7.24
C LEU A 3 4.91 -1.00 6.21
N VAL A 4 4.57 0.26 5.91
CA VAL A 4 5.34 1.12 5.00
C VAL A 4 5.61 2.43 5.71
N LYS A 5 6.89 2.73 5.95
CA LYS A 5 7.31 3.92 6.65
C LYS A 5 7.66 5.05 5.68
N LEU A 6 7.65 6.29 6.16
CA LEU A 6 7.95 7.45 5.33
C LEU A 6 9.32 7.33 4.64
N ASN A 7 10.35 6.91 5.36
CA ASN A 7 11.67 6.76 4.78
C ASN A 7 11.71 5.69 3.67
N GLU A 8 10.95 4.61 3.82
CA GLU A 8 10.85 3.57 2.78
C GLU A 8 10.16 4.11 1.53
N ALA A 9 9.06 4.85 1.70
CA ALA A 9 8.36 5.46 0.58
C ALA A 9 9.23 6.48 -0.13
N LYS A 10 9.94 7.31 0.60
CA LYS A 10 10.86 8.30 0.02
C LYS A 10 11.98 7.63 -0.77
N GLU A 11 12.55 6.57 -0.25
CA GLU A 11 13.58 5.79 -0.92
C GLU A 11 13.04 5.18 -2.22
N TYR A 12 11.85 4.61 -2.16
CA TYR A 12 11.19 4.04 -3.33
C TYR A 12 10.94 5.10 -4.41
N LEU A 13 10.53 6.29 -4.01
CA LEU A 13 10.24 7.41 -4.92
C LEU A 13 11.50 8.18 -5.33
N ARG A 14 12.64 7.89 -4.71
CA ARG A 14 13.91 8.61 -4.89
C ARG A 14 13.78 10.10 -4.56
N VAL A 15 13.11 10.40 -3.47
CA VAL A 15 12.94 11.75 -2.94
C VAL A 15 13.78 11.91 -1.69
N ASP A 16 14.72 12.85 -1.70
CA ASP A 16 15.62 13.09 -0.58
C ASP A 16 15.18 14.29 0.29
N ALA A 17 14.54 15.27 -0.33
CA ALA A 17 14.15 16.50 0.35
C ALA A 17 12.95 16.31 1.26
N ALA A 18 12.85 17.14 2.29
CA ALA A 18 11.73 17.10 3.24
C ALA A 18 10.50 17.86 2.76
N ASP A 19 10.60 18.58 1.65
CA ASP A 19 9.54 19.46 1.14
C ASP A 19 8.22 18.74 0.89
N GLU A 20 8.27 17.47 0.53
CA GLU A 20 7.09 16.69 0.16
C GLU A 20 6.71 15.65 1.23
N ASP A 21 7.33 15.67 2.40
CA ASP A 21 7.09 14.65 3.43
C ASP A 21 5.62 14.55 3.83
N ALA A 22 4.96 15.68 4.03
CA ALA A 22 3.53 15.68 4.41
C ALA A 22 2.65 15.08 3.30
N MET A 23 2.95 15.40 2.06
CA MET A 23 2.19 14.86 0.92
C MET A 23 2.45 13.36 0.76
N ILE A 24 3.71 12.93 0.90
CA ILE A 24 4.06 11.51 0.81
C ILE A 24 3.40 10.72 1.94
N ASP A 25 3.36 11.28 3.15
CA ASP A 25 2.70 10.64 4.28
C ASP A 25 1.19 10.45 4.00
N THR A 26 0.56 11.45 3.39
CA THR A 26 -0.83 11.33 2.94
C THR A 26 -0.99 10.23 1.90
N LEU A 27 -0.06 10.13 0.95
CA LEU A 27 -0.11 9.08 -0.07
C LEU A 27 0.03 7.69 0.55
N ILE A 28 0.88 7.53 1.56
CA ILE A 28 1.02 6.26 2.28
C ILE A 28 -0.32 5.82 2.86
N ASN A 29 -1.01 6.72 3.54
CA ASN A 29 -2.30 6.42 4.15
C ASN A 29 -3.37 6.11 3.11
N THR A 30 -3.43 6.89 2.04
CA THR A 30 -4.38 6.69 0.95
C THR A 30 -4.12 5.36 0.24
N ALA A 31 -2.86 5.07 -0.07
CA ALA A 31 -2.48 3.83 -0.72
C ALA A 31 -2.79 2.62 0.15
N GLY A 32 -2.53 2.72 1.45
CA GLY A 32 -2.87 1.67 2.40
C GLY A 32 -4.36 1.38 2.41
N ARG A 33 -5.19 2.41 2.47
CA ARG A 33 -6.64 2.24 2.47
C ARG A 33 -7.13 1.60 1.17
N LEU A 34 -6.62 2.07 0.04
CA LEU A 34 -7.01 1.52 -1.26
C LEU A 34 -6.64 0.04 -1.38
N CYS A 35 -5.44 -0.34 -0.98
CA CYS A 35 -4.99 -1.73 -1.04
C CYS A 35 -5.80 -2.63 -0.10
N VAL A 36 -6.11 -2.15 1.10
CA VAL A 36 -6.96 -2.89 2.05
C VAL A 36 -8.34 -3.16 1.43
N ASP A 37 -8.91 -2.15 0.79
CA ASP A 37 -10.23 -2.28 0.17
C ASP A 37 -10.21 -3.26 -1.01
N VAL A 38 -9.18 -3.20 -1.86
CA VAL A 38 -9.05 -4.12 -3.00
C VAL A 38 -8.80 -5.55 -2.50
N ALA A 39 -7.97 -5.72 -1.48
CA ALA A 39 -7.68 -7.03 -0.90
C ALA A 39 -8.83 -7.57 -0.05
N ARG A 40 -9.81 -6.73 0.29
CA ARG A 40 -10.94 -7.08 1.15
C ARG A 40 -10.50 -7.59 2.53
N LEU A 41 -9.45 -6.99 3.07
CA LEU A 41 -9.01 -7.33 4.43
C LEU A 41 -9.99 -6.75 5.44
N THR A 42 -10.29 -7.54 6.47
CA THR A 42 -11.04 -7.03 7.62
C THR A 42 -10.18 -6.03 8.40
N ASP A 43 -10.81 -5.19 9.20
CA ASP A 43 -10.10 -4.23 10.03
C ASP A 43 -9.13 -4.94 10.98
N ASP A 44 -9.57 -6.05 11.59
CA ASP A 44 -8.72 -6.84 12.49
C ASP A 44 -7.52 -7.42 11.76
N LYS A 45 -7.74 -7.94 10.55
CA LYS A 45 -6.65 -8.52 9.76
C LYS A 45 -5.65 -7.43 9.36
N TRP A 46 -6.15 -6.28 8.89
CA TRP A 46 -5.29 -5.17 8.52
C TRP A 46 -4.50 -4.64 9.70
N GLU A 47 -5.14 -4.53 10.86
CA GLU A 47 -4.44 -4.10 12.07
C GLU A 47 -3.28 -5.03 12.40
N ALA A 48 -3.49 -6.35 12.31
CA ALA A 48 -2.43 -7.34 12.53
C ALA A 48 -1.31 -7.23 11.50
N VAL A 49 -1.65 -7.09 10.21
CA VAL A 49 -0.69 -6.97 9.10
C VAL A 49 0.12 -5.69 9.24
N ASN A 50 -0.50 -4.60 9.65
CA ASN A 50 0.15 -3.29 9.79
C ASN A 50 0.84 -3.11 11.15
N SER A 51 0.87 -4.13 11.98
CA SER A 51 1.51 -4.10 13.29
C SER A 51 3.02 -4.28 13.17
N GLU A 52 3.76 -3.75 14.14
CA GLU A 52 5.20 -4.01 14.27
C GLU A 52 5.50 -5.35 14.93
N VAL A 53 4.49 -5.99 15.49
CA VAL A 53 4.64 -7.32 16.11
C VAL A 53 4.86 -8.35 15.01
N GLU A 54 5.93 -9.12 15.13
CA GLU A 54 6.23 -10.18 14.17
C GLU A 54 5.28 -11.35 14.32
N ASP A 55 4.69 -11.75 13.22
CA ASP A 55 3.87 -12.94 13.11
C ASP A 55 4.23 -13.62 11.79
N VAL A 56 4.96 -14.71 11.87
CA VAL A 56 5.46 -15.43 10.69
C VAL A 56 4.32 -15.88 9.78
N SER A 57 3.15 -16.19 10.35
CA SER A 57 1.99 -16.61 9.55
C SER A 57 1.47 -15.50 8.63
N LEU A 58 1.75 -14.23 8.95
CA LEU A 58 1.32 -13.08 8.17
C LEU A 58 2.37 -12.62 7.15
N THR A 59 3.56 -13.22 7.13
CA THR A 59 4.64 -12.78 6.25
C THR A 59 4.24 -12.68 4.78
N PRO A 60 3.59 -13.69 4.17
CA PRO A 60 3.19 -13.58 2.76
C PRO A 60 2.22 -12.43 2.50
N ILE A 61 1.27 -12.21 3.41
CA ILE A 61 0.30 -11.12 3.28
C ILE A 61 1.00 -9.78 3.42
N ARG A 62 1.91 -9.64 4.39
CA ARG A 62 2.66 -8.41 4.62
C ARG A 62 3.52 -8.05 3.41
N GLU A 63 4.22 -9.00 2.84
CA GLU A 63 5.07 -8.76 1.67
C GLU A 63 4.24 -8.33 0.47
N THR A 64 3.13 -9.01 0.20
CA THR A 64 2.24 -8.68 -0.91
C THR A 64 1.61 -7.31 -0.73
N MET A 65 1.12 -7.00 0.47
CA MET A 65 0.56 -5.69 0.78
C MET A 65 1.59 -4.58 0.63
N LYS A 66 2.82 -4.81 1.09
CA LYS A 66 3.89 -3.83 0.99
C LYS A 66 4.20 -3.49 -0.47
N VAL A 67 4.32 -4.50 -1.32
CA VAL A 67 4.54 -4.30 -2.77
C VAL A 67 3.39 -3.50 -3.37
N ALA A 68 2.15 -3.86 -3.07
CA ALA A 68 0.98 -3.19 -3.60
C ALA A 68 0.91 -1.73 -3.14
N ILE A 69 1.20 -1.47 -1.87
CA ILE A 69 1.16 -0.12 -1.31
C ILE A 69 2.26 0.75 -1.94
N LEU A 70 3.48 0.25 -2.04
CA LEU A 70 4.58 0.99 -2.68
C LEU A 70 4.27 1.27 -4.15
N TYR A 71 3.75 0.29 -4.88
CA TYR A 71 3.32 0.50 -6.26
C TYR A 71 2.28 1.62 -6.36
N THR A 72 1.30 1.61 -5.47
CA THR A 72 0.23 2.62 -5.45
C THR A 72 0.77 4.00 -5.13
N ILE A 73 1.68 4.09 -4.16
CA ILE A 73 2.33 5.37 -3.82
C ILE A 73 3.06 5.93 -5.04
N GLY A 74 3.85 5.10 -5.71
CA GLY A 74 4.59 5.51 -6.91
C GLY A 74 3.65 5.97 -8.03
N TYR A 75 2.59 5.21 -8.27
CA TYR A 75 1.60 5.57 -9.28
C TYR A 75 0.92 6.91 -8.97
N LEU A 76 0.43 7.08 -7.75
CA LEU A 76 -0.26 8.32 -7.35
C LEU A 76 0.69 9.51 -7.35
N PHE A 77 1.95 9.31 -6.97
CA PHE A 77 2.95 10.36 -6.96
C PHE A 77 3.24 10.88 -8.38
N GLU A 78 3.36 9.96 -9.34
CA GLU A 78 3.66 10.29 -10.73
C GLU A 78 2.45 10.81 -11.52
N HIS A 79 1.24 10.43 -11.13
CA HIS A 79 -0.01 10.74 -11.85
C HIS A 79 -0.94 11.62 -11.03
N ARG A 80 -0.38 12.60 -10.33
CA ARG A 80 -1.17 13.47 -9.44
C ARG A 80 -2.33 14.18 -10.12
N GLU A 81 -2.18 14.51 -11.40
CA GLU A 81 -3.18 15.26 -12.17
C GLU A 81 -4.05 14.38 -13.06
N GLU A 82 -3.57 13.21 -13.44
CA GLU A 82 -4.23 12.36 -14.44
C GLU A 82 -4.31 10.90 -14.00
N ALA A 83 -4.57 10.65 -12.72
CA ALA A 83 -4.62 9.28 -12.21
C ALA A 83 -5.76 8.49 -12.86
N ASP A 84 -5.43 7.33 -13.43
CA ASP A 84 -6.40 6.36 -13.91
C ASP A 84 -6.72 5.38 -12.78
N HIS A 85 -7.71 5.72 -11.98
CA HIS A 85 -8.10 4.90 -10.83
C HIS A 85 -8.64 3.54 -11.25
N HIS A 86 -9.29 3.45 -12.40
CA HIS A 86 -9.80 2.17 -12.90
C HIS A 86 -8.65 1.24 -13.27
N GLY A 87 -7.68 1.72 -14.05
CA GLY A 87 -6.50 0.94 -14.42
C GLY A 87 -5.67 0.55 -13.21
N LEU A 88 -5.49 1.47 -12.26
CA LEU A 88 -4.79 1.19 -11.02
C LEU A 88 -5.49 0.08 -10.23
N THR A 89 -6.81 0.16 -10.10
CA THR A 89 -7.60 -0.86 -9.38
C THR A 89 -7.45 -2.23 -10.02
N LEU A 90 -7.48 -2.31 -11.34
CA LEU A 90 -7.28 -3.58 -12.05
C LEU A 90 -5.90 -4.17 -11.76
N THR A 91 -4.87 -3.31 -11.77
CA THR A 91 -3.51 -3.75 -11.46
C THR A 91 -3.42 -4.25 -10.01
N LEU A 92 -4.00 -3.53 -9.07
CA LEU A 92 -4.01 -3.93 -7.67
C LEU A 92 -4.77 -5.24 -7.45
N ARG A 93 -5.87 -5.44 -8.15
CA ARG A 93 -6.60 -6.71 -8.07
C ARG A 93 -5.72 -7.88 -8.52
N SER A 94 -4.90 -7.67 -9.54
CA SER A 94 -3.96 -8.70 -10.00
C SER A 94 -2.87 -8.97 -8.96
N ILE A 95 -2.28 -7.92 -8.38
CA ILE A 95 -1.22 -8.05 -7.37
C ILE A 95 -1.77 -8.72 -6.10
N LEU A 96 -2.96 -8.31 -5.67
CA LEU A 96 -3.54 -8.72 -4.40
C LEU A 96 -4.42 -9.97 -4.51
N PHE A 97 -4.56 -10.53 -5.71
CA PHE A 97 -5.48 -11.65 -5.96
C PHE A 97 -5.27 -12.81 -4.99
N ALA A 98 -4.01 -13.18 -4.75
CA ALA A 98 -3.69 -14.33 -3.91
C ALA A 98 -4.08 -14.15 -2.44
N ILE A 99 -4.22 -12.89 -1.98
CA ILE A 99 -4.55 -12.60 -0.59
C ILE A 99 -5.94 -11.99 -0.41
N ARG A 100 -6.69 -11.76 -1.52
CA ARG A 100 -8.05 -11.19 -1.44
C ARG A 100 -8.98 -12.13 -0.67
N GLU A 101 -9.64 -11.58 0.31
CA GLU A 101 -10.63 -12.30 1.09
C GLU A 101 -12.01 -12.22 0.43
N GLY A 102 -12.84 -13.25 0.63
CA GLY A 102 -14.16 -13.31 0.05
C GLY A 102 -14.17 -13.57 -1.46
N VAL A 103 -13.06 -13.96 -2.05
CA VAL A 103 -12.98 -14.36 -3.45
C VAL A 103 -13.37 -15.83 -3.56
N VAL A 104 -14.26 -16.11 -4.46
CA VAL A 104 -14.73 -17.47 -4.69
C VAL A 104 -14.23 -17.98 -6.04
#